data_69a19b48e955e956801b6909aa5416f1
#
_entry.id   69a19b48e955e956801b6909aa5416f1
#
_cell.length_a   1.000
_cell.length_b   1.000
_cell.length_c   1.000
_cell.angle_alpha   90.00
_cell.angle_beta   90.00
_cell.angle_gamma   90.00
#
_symmetry.space_group_name_H-M   'P 1'
#
loop_
_entity.id
_entity.type
_entity.pdbx_description
1 polymer ?
#
loop_
_entity_poly.entity_id
_entity_poly.type
_entity_poly.pdbx_seq_one_letter_code
_entity_poly.pdbx_strand_id
1 'polypeptide(L)'
;LSLAVGAAPALAKNFTELKAAASPAGGAWYVGMGAMGKAISTMYPELDVSLFPGGGLANVMHVEKGASDFGIAAHSVIFAAAKGIDPYKKPTENVMGLLNLHDSTRMHFIVNKASGITSLAQIKEKKMPIRISMSHTAGNSYLFGKWILEEYGISQQDITAWGGKIYTPSTNDAASMMKDGQLDVALWIGPGEAFIVQDMMNSVDLDILPVDENVIK
;
A
#
# COMPACT_ATOMS: atom_id res chain seq x y z
N LEU A 1 0.49 33.15 47.92
CA LEU A 1 0.06 31.77 47.70
C LEU A 1 0.71 31.25 46.45
N SER A 2 1.80 30.46 46.58
CA SER A 2 2.53 29.83 45.48
C SER A 2 1.88 28.48 45.22
N LEU A 3 1.19 28.30 44.09
CA LEU A 3 0.73 26.99 43.59
C LEU A 3 1.93 26.28 42.99
N ALA A 4 2.51 25.36 43.73
CA ALA A 4 3.44 24.38 43.17
C ALA A 4 2.63 23.38 42.31
N VAL A 5 2.68 23.52 40.97
CA VAL A 5 2.21 22.50 40.07
C VAL A 5 3.23 21.37 40.13
N GLY A 6 2.89 20.34 40.90
CA GLY A 6 3.65 19.10 40.93
C GLY A 6 3.55 18.42 39.59
N ALA A 7 4.61 18.49 38.77
CA ALA A 7 4.76 17.62 37.63
C ALA A 7 4.84 16.19 38.15
N ALA A 8 3.79 15.39 37.91
CA ALA A 8 3.86 13.97 38.12
C ALA A 8 5.01 13.42 37.28
N PRO A 9 5.92 12.59 37.83
CA PRO A 9 6.94 11.97 37.02
C PRO A 9 6.23 11.12 35.93
N ALA A 10 6.39 11.49 34.68
CA ALA A 10 6.04 10.61 33.60
C ALA A 10 6.84 9.32 33.84
N LEU A 11 6.16 8.23 34.16
CA LEU A 11 6.77 6.91 34.25
C LEU A 11 7.35 6.62 32.90
N ALA A 12 8.66 6.84 32.73
CA ALA A 12 9.39 6.45 31.54
C ALA A 12 9.25 4.93 31.43
N LYS A 13 8.40 4.48 30.51
CA LYS A 13 8.27 3.07 30.19
C LYS A 13 9.62 2.68 29.60
N ASN A 14 10.38 1.82 30.28
CA ASN A 14 11.60 1.28 29.73
C ASN A 14 11.22 0.40 28.55
N PHE A 15 11.28 0.96 27.36
CA PHE A 15 11.11 0.21 26.12
C PHE A 15 12.38 -0.62 25.90
N THR A 16 12.25 -1.93 25.88
CA THR A 16 13.30 -2.87 25.47
C THR A 16 13.00 -3.46 24.08
N GLU A 17 11.77 -3.35 23.62
CA GLU A 17 11.29 -3.81 22.32
C GLU A 17 10.38 -2.76 21.70
N LEU A 18 10.59 -2.52 20.40
CA LEU A 18 9.70 -1.73 19.53
C LEU A 18 9.15 -2.62 18.42
N LYS A 19 7.84 -2.58 18.22
CA LYS A 19 7.14 -3.33 17.16
C LYS A 19 6.85 -2.43 15.98
N ALA A 20 7.44 -2.73 14.83
CA ALA A 20 7.32 -1.96 13.61
C ALA A 20 6.41 -2.68 12.59
N ALA A 21 5.26 -2.11 12.27
CA ALA A 21 4.36 -2.65 11.24
C ALA A 21 4.86 -2.27 9.85
N ALA A 22 5.09 -3.28 8.99
CA ALA A 22 5.69 -3.14 7.67
C ALA A 22 4.75 -3.67 6.56
N SER A 23 5.29 -4.09 5.43
CA SER A 23 4.60 -4.89 4.40
C SER A 23 4.79 -6.39 4.66
N PRO A 24 4.18 -7.27 3.86
CA PRO A 24 4.56 -8.67 3.85
C PRO A 24 6.05 -8.85 3.61
N ALA A 25 6.60 -9.94 4.14
CA ALA A 25 8.02 -10.28 4.02
C ALA A 25 8.46 -10.27 2.54
N GLY A 26 9.64 -9.72 2.27
CA GLY A 26 10.18 -9.54 0.91
C GLY A 26 9.70 -8.29 0.17
N GLY A 27 8.71 -7.58 0.66
CA GLY A 27 8.29 -6.29 0.10
C GLY A 27 9.28 -5.17 0.42
N ALA A 28 9.35 -4.13 -0.44
CA ALA A 28 10.27 -3.00 -0.27
C ALA A 28 10.12 -2.31 1.10
N TRP A 29 8.90 -2.15 1.58
CA TRP A 29 8.64 -1.57 2.89
C TRP A 29 9.13 -2.46 4.04
N TYR A 30 9.06 -3.79 3.88
CA TYR A 30 9.61 -4.72 4.88
C TYR A 30 11.12 -4.57 4.98
N VAL A 31 11.80 -4.53 3.84
CA VAL A 31 13.27 -4.34 3.78
C VAL A 31 13.68 -2.98 4.34
N GLY A 32 12.96 -1.90 3.95
CA GLY A 32 13.25 -0.55 4.44
C GLY A 32 13.02 -0.42 5.96
N MET A 33 11.92 -0.96 6.47
CA MET A 33 11.64 -0.96 7.91
C MET A 33 12.66 -1.83 8.68
N GLY A 34 13.15 -2.92 8.09
CA GLY A 34 14.23 -3.72 8.66
C GLY A 34 15.54 -2.96 8.77
N ALA A 35 15.90 -2.21 7.72
CA ALA A 35 17.09 -1.36 7.73
C ALA A 35 16.97 -0.25 8.80
N MET A 36 15.80 0.38 8.93
CA MET A 36 15.52 1.37 9.97
C MET A 36 15.61 0.73 11.37
N GLY A 37 15.00 -0.44 11.58
CA GLY A 37 15.09 -1.16 12.85
C GLY A 37 16.54 -1.47 13.22
N LYS A 38 17.34 -1.94 12.25
CA LYS A 38 18.78 -2.17 12.45
C LYS A 38 19.53 -0.90 12.84
N ALA A 39 19.21 0.23 12.22
CA ALA A 39 19.81 1.51 12.57
C ALA A 39 19.45 1.93 14.01
N ILE A 40 18.18 1.78 14.40
CA ILE A 40 17.71 2.06 15.78
C ILE A 40 18.47 1.20 16.78
N SER A 41 18.52 -0.13 16.62
CA SER A 41 19.21 -1.03 17.54
C SER A 41 20.73 -0.84 17.54
N THR A 42 21.31 -0.26 16.48
CA THR A 42 22.74 0.13 16.45
C THR A 42 22.99 1.39 17.27
N MET A 43 22.08 2.37 17.22
CA MET A 43 22.19 3.62 17.99
C MET A 43 21.79 3.45 19.46
N TYR A 44 20.87 2.54 19.72
CA TYR A 44 20.29 2.25 21.04
C TYR A 44 20.32 0.73 21.25
N PRO A 45 21.48 0.18 21.72
CA PRO A 45 21.65 -1.26 21.86
C PRO A 45 20.69 -1.95 22.83
N GLU A 46 20.08 -1.18 23.73
CA GLU A 46 19.05 -1.63 24.65
C GLU A 46 17.66 -1.85 24.00
N LEU A 47 17.47 -1.35 22.75
CA LEU A 47 16.22 -1.49 22.02
C LEU A 47 16.33 -2.57 20.96
N ASP A 48 15.44 -3.54 21.00
CA ASP A 48 15.19 -4.46 19.90
C ASP A 48 14.02 -3.96 19.04
N VAL A 49 14.10 -4.12 17.72
CA VAL A 49 13.04 -3.74 16.79
C VAL A 49 12.56 -4.97 16.05
N SER A 50 11.38 -5.43 16.40
CA SER A 50 10.71 -6.54 15.73
C SER A 50 9.82 -6.04 14.58
N LEU A 51 9.84 -6.76 13.45
CA LEU A 51 9.01 -6.45 12.30
C LEU A 51 7.69 -7.21 12.36
N PHE A 52 6.61 -6.49 12.17
CA PHE A 52 5.26 -7.04 12.09
C PHE A 52 4.78 -6.97 10.63
N PRO A 53 4.55 -8.11 9.96
CA PRO A 53 4.06 -8.10 8.59
C PRO A 53 2.64 -7.55 8.52
N GLY A 54 2.38 -6.65 7.56
CA GLY A 54 1.09 -5.98 7.44
C GLY A 54 0.87 -5.41 6.04
N GLY A 55 0.43 -4.19 5.98
CA GLY A 55 0.18 -3.41 4.78
C GLY A 55 -0.35 -2.05 5.17
N GLY A 56 -0.27 -1.06 4.30
CA GLY A 56 -0.54 0.34 4.66
C GLY A 56 -1.85 0.56 5.41
N LEU A 57 -2.92 -0.12 5.01
CA LEU A 57 -4.22 -0.03 5.69
C LEU A 57 -4.21 -0.71 7.08
N ALA A 58 -3.64 -1.89 7.14
CA ALA A 58 -3.57 -2.68 8.38
C ALA A 58 -2.63 -2.02 9.40
N ASN A 59 -1.51 -1.44 8.95
CA ASN A 59 -0.51 -0.83 9.81
C ASN A 59 -1.09 0.33 10.64
N VAL A 60 -1.93 1.16 10.03
CA VAL A 60 -2.65 2.23 10.73
C VAL A 60 -3.50 1.66 11.86
N MET A 61 -4.21 0.55 11.63
CA MET A 61 -5.03 -0.08 12.65
C MET A 61 -4.22 -0.85 13.69
N HIS A 62 -3.02 -1.34 13.35
CA HIS A 62 -2.10 -1.94 14.32
C HIS A 62 -1.60 -0.89 15.32
N VAL A 63 -1.22 0.30 14.83
CA VAL A 63 -0.82 1.42 15.69
C VAL A 63 -2.02 1.92 16.51
N GLU A 64 -3.18 2.14 15.89
CA GLU A 64 -4.40 2.58 16.59
C GLU A 64 -4.75 1.70 17.78
N LYS A 65 -4.59 0.39 17.65
CA LYS A 65 -4.89 -0.61 18.67
C LYS A 65 -3.73 -0.93 19.61
N GLY A 66 -2.56 -0.29 19.43
CA GLY A 66 -1.35 -0.58 20.21
C GLY A 66 -0.75 -1.96 19.95
N ALA A 67 -1.08 -2.61 18.82
CA ALA A 67 -0.48 -3.87 18.42
C ALA A 67 0.94 -3.68 17.85
N SER A 68 1.24 -2.49 17.32
CA SER A 68 2.58 -2.03 16.98
C SER A 68 2.80 -0.61 17.47
N ASP A 69 4.06 -0.26 17.74
CA ASP A 69 4.44 1.05 18.26
C ASP A 69 4.53 2.09 17.15
N PHE A 70 4.96 1.68 15.96
CA PHE A 70 4.97 2.49 14.75
C PHE A 70 4.78 1.63 13.51
N GLY A 71 4.60 2.28 12.35
CA GLY A 71 4.38 1.56 11.10
C GLY A 71 4.50 2.47 9.90
N ILE A 72 4.64 1.87 8.72
CA ILE A 72 4.69 2.58 7.45
C ILE A 72 3.32 2.55 6.77
N ALA A 73 2.85 3.72 6.31
CA ALA A 73 1.63 3.85 5.53
C ALA A 73 1.75 5.03 4.55
N ALA A 74 0.95 5.04 3.50
CA ALA A 74 0.85 6.21 2.64
C ALA A 74 0.14 7.36 3.37
N HIS A 75 0.55 8.60 3.13
CA HIS A 75 -0.04 9.78 3.78
C HIS A 75 -1.56 9.89 3.55
N SER A 76 -2.04 9.53 2.34
CA SER A 76 -3.47 9.49 2.02
C SER A 76 -4.24 8.47 2.86
N VAL A 77 -3.63 7.34 3.19
CA VAL A 77 -4.22 6.33 4.09
C VAL A 77 -4.29 6.86 5.52
N ILE A 78 -3.23 7.53 5.99
CA ILE A 78 -3.23 8.16 7.31
C ILE A 78 -4.29 9.27 7.37
N PHE A 79 -4.40 10.07 6.30
CA PHE A 79 -5.45 11.10 6.20
C PHE A 79 -6.85 10.49 6.25
N ALA A 80 -7.11 9.43 5.45
CA ALA A 80 -8.39 8.74 5.46
C ALA A 80 -8.73 8.18 6.85
N ALA A 81 -7.76 7.61 7.54
CA ALA A 81 -7.93 7.12 8.90
C ALA A 81 -8.23 8.24 9.90
N ALA A 82 -7.51 9.35 9.83
CA ALA A 82 -7.74 10.52 10.70
C ALA A 82 -9.10 11.18 10.48
N LYS A 83 -9.71 11.01 9.31
CA LYS A 83 -11.04 11.54 8.97
C LYS A 83 -12.16 10.51 9.07
N GLY A 84 -11.87 9.23 9.27
CA GLY A 84 -12.85 8.16 9.24
C GLY A 84 -13.46 7.90 7.86
N ILE A 85 -12.69 8.20 6.79
CA ILE A 85 -13.08 7.93 5.40
C ILE A 85 -12.84 6.45 5.08
N ASP A 86 -13.69 5.87 4.24
CA ASP A 86 -13.56 4.46 3.80
C ASP A 86 -12.10 4.09 3.45
N PRO A 87 -11.58 2.95 3.96
CA PRO A 87 -12.25 1.85 4.64
C PRO A 87 -12.40 2.02 6.17
N TYR A 88 -12.04 3.16 6.73
CA TYR A 88 -12.14 3.46 8.15
C TYR A 88 -13.54 3.99 8.47
N LYS A 89 -14.23 3.35 9.42
CA LYS A 89 -15.62 3.70 9.80
C LYS A 89 -15.72 4.87 10.76
N LYS A 90 -14.60 5.26 11.38
CA LYS A 90 -14.48 6.37 12.33
C LYS A 90 -13.05 6.90 12.33
N PRO A 91 -12.84 8.16 12.73
CA PRO A 91 -11.50 8.71 12.92
C PRO A 91 -10.67 7.87 13.89
N THR A 92 -9.36 7.79 13.62
CA THR A 92 -8.36 7.23 14.56
C THR A 92 -7.98 8.30 15.58
N GLU A 93 -7.68 7.87 16.82
CA GLU A 93 -7.36 8.75 17.95
C GLU A 93 -5.88 8.64 18.36
N ASN A 94 -5.24 7.48 18.10
CA ASN A 94 -3.89 7.16 18.58
C ASN A 94 -2.84 7.15 17.46
N VAL A 95 -3.20 7.54 16.25
CA VAL A 95 -2.29 7.57 15.10
C VAL A 95 -1.83 8.97 14.79
N MET A 96 -0.51 9.17 14.71
CA MET A 96 0.09 10.41 14.23
C MET A 96 1.21 10.15 13.22
N GLY A 97 1.44 11.10 12.32
CA GLY A 97 2.57 11.07 11.40
C GLY A 97 3.86 11.48 12.13
N LEU A 98 4.91 10.67 12.02
CA LEU A 98 6.22 10.96 12.60
C LEU A 98 7.14 11.66 11.59
N LEU A 99 7.24 11.10 10.39
CA LEU A 99 8.11 11.63 9.33
C LEU A 99 7.67 11.12 7.97
N ASN A 100 8.08 11.80 6.91
CA ASN A 100 7.92 11.36 5.54
C ASN A 100 9.21 10.69 5.06
N LEU A 101 9.13 9.42 4.68
CA LEU A 101 10.28 8.63 4.24
C LEU A 101 10.52 8.75 2.73
N HIS A 102 9.47 9.05 1.95
CA HIS A 102 9.53 8.96 0.49
C HIS A 102 8.39 9.76 -0.16
N ASP A 103 8.68 10.51 -1.22
CA ASP A 103 7.74 11.40 -1.91
C ASP A 103 7.49 11.07 -3.39
N SER A 104 8.23 10.11 -3.97
CA SER A 104 8.17 9.78 -5.40
C SER A 104 7.42 8.47 -5.71
N THR A 105 6.56 8.02 -4.80
CA THR A 105 5.71 6.85 -5.03
C THR A 105 4.57 7.20 -5.99
N ARG A 106 4.41 6.41 -7.04
CA ARG A 106 3.35 6.55 -8.05
C ARG A 106 2.55 5.27 -8.14
N MET A 107 1.28 5.38 -8.53
CA MET A 107 0.45 4.23 -8.90
C MET A 107 0.52 4.00 -10.40
N HIS A 108 0.71 2.75 -10.77
CA HIS A 108 0.79 2.31 -12.16
C HIS A 108 -0.23 1.21 -12.43
N PHE A 109 -0.95 1.33 -13.54
CA PHE A 109 -1.72 0.26 -14.14
C PHE A 109 -0.86 -0.34 -15.25
N ILE A 110 -0.09 -1.37 -14.92
CA ILE A 110 0.79 -2.06 -15.87
C ILE A 110 -0.08 -3.02 -16.67
N VAL A 111 -0.07 -2.89 -18.00
CA VAL A 111 -0.92 -3.65 -18.91
C VAL A 111 -0.07 -4.53 -19.83
N ASN A 112 -0.51 -5.77 -20.03
CA ASN A 112 0.02 -6.64 -21.07
C ASN A 112 -0.56 -6.19 -22.42
N LYS A 113 0.29 -5.74 -23.36
CA LYS A 113 -0.16 -5.25 -24.67
C LYS A 113 -0.93 -6.29 -25.47
N ALA A 114 -0.65 -7.58 -25.26
CA ALA A 114 -1.40 -8.66 -25.90
C ALA A 114 -2.88 -8.69 -25.50
N SER A 115 -3.27 -8.04 -24.40
CA SER A 115 -4.68 -7.91 -24.00
C SER A 115 -5.49 -6.97 -24.88
N GLY A 116 -4.82 -6.10 -25.66
CA GLY A 116 -5.47 -5.08 -26.48
C GLY A 116 -6.10 -3.92 -25.68
N ILE A 117 -5.82 -3.82 -24.38
CA ILE A 117 -6.28 -2.73 -23.53
C ILE A 117 -5.37 -1.52 -23.74
N THR A 118 -5.96 -0.37 -24.05
CA THR A 118 -5.23 0.88 -24.33
C THR A 118 -5.60 2.01 -23.37
N SER A 119 -6.69 1.88 -22.60
CA SER A 119 -7.08 2.84 -21.56
C SER A 119 -8.02 2.21 -20.54
N LEU A 120 -8.14 2.83 -19.36
CA LEU A 120 -9.11 2.40 -18.34
C LEU A 120 -10.55 2.66 -18.80
N ALA A 121 -10.81 3.76 -19.52
CA ALA A 121 -12.12 4.05 -20.09
C ALA A 121 -12.59 2.97 -21.06
N GLN A 122 -11.68 2.45 -21.90
CA GLN A 122 -11.99 1.36 -22.84
C GLN A 122 -12.51 0.10 -22.14
N ILE A 123 -11.98 -0.23 -20.97
CA ILE A 123 -12.43 -1.39 -20.18
C ILE A 123 -13.91 -1.27 -19.85
N LYS A 124 -14.36 -0.05 -19.43
CA LYS A 124 -15.77 0.24 -19.14
C LYS A 124 -16.62 0.20 -20.41
N GLU A 125 -16.22 0.94 -21.44
CA GLU A 125 -16.97 1.10 -22.68
C GLU A 125 -17.25 -0.25 -23.36
N LYS A 126 -16.23 -1.11 -23.43
CA LYS A 126 -16.31 -2.41 -24.08
C LYS A 126 -16.71 -3.55 -23.15
N LYS A 127 -16.89 -3.28 -21.85
CA LYS A 127 -17.16 -4.31 -20.81
C LYS A 127 -16.16 -5.47 -20.90
N MET A 128 -14.87 -5.13 -20.91
CA MET A 128 -13.80 -6.10 -21.18
C MET A 128 -13.66 -7.11 -20.01
N PRO A 129 -13.54 -8.41 -20.29
CA PRO A 129 -13.36 -9.45 -19.28
C PRO A 129 -11.91 -9.51 -18.81
N ILE A 130 -11.44 -8.47 -18.12
CA ILE A 130 -10.04 -8.34 -17.72
C ILE A 130 -9.66 -9.24 -16.57
N ARG A 131 -8.44 -9.76 -16.60
CA ARG A 131 -7.77 -10.45 -15.48
C ARG A 131 -6.84 -9.45 -14.82
N ILE A 132 -7.25 -8.93 -13.66
CA ILE A 132 -6.54 -7.85 -12.99
C ILE A 132 -6.01 -8.27 -11.62
N SER A 133 -4.73 -7.98 -11.35
CA SER A 133 -4.17 -8.04 -10.01
C SER A 133 -4.30 -6.69 -9.31
N MET A 134 -5.02 -6.65 -8.20
CA MET A 134 -5.17 -5.47 -7.35
C MET A 134 -4.23 -5.49 -6.13
N SER A 135 -3.25 -6.41 -6.11
CA SER A 135 -2.41 -6.65 -4.94
C SER A 135 -3.24 -7.14 -3.73
N HIS A 136 -2.60 -7.38 -2.58
CA HIS A 136 -3.31 -7.90 -1.41
C HIS A 136 -4.26 -6.84 -0.81
N THR A 137 -5.36 -7.29 -0.22
CA THR A 137 -6.48 -6.43 0.22
C THR A 137 -6.12 -5.44 1.34
N ALA A 138 -5.08 -5.71 2.14
CA ALA A 138 -4.58 -4.81 3.16
C ALA A 138 -3.56 -3.77 2.63
N GLY A 139 -3.29 -3.78 1.32
CA GLY A 139 -2.30 -2.92 0.66
C GLY A 139 -2.91 -1.66 0.05
N ASN A 140 -2.06 -0.64 -0.10
CA ASN A 140 -2.46 0.63 -0.73
C ASN A 140 -2.86 0.45 -2.19
N SER A 141 -2.19 -0.45 -2.93
CA SER A 141 -2.50 -0.71 -4.34
C SER A 141 -3.95 -1.16 -4.51
N TYR A 142 -4.44 -2.01 -3.60
CA TYR A 142 -5.82 -2.46 -3.62
C TYR A 142 -6.79 -1.29 -3.43
N LEU A 143 -6.58 -0.47 -2.41
CA LEU A 143 -7.46 0.65 -2.08
C LEU A 143 -7.49 1.69 -3.20
N PHE A 144 -6.31 2.15 -3.62
CA PHE A 144 -6.23 3.20 -4.64
C PHE A 144 -6.69 2.70 -6.01
N GLY A 145 -6.36 1.46 -6.35
CA GLY A 145 -6.87 0.83 -7.56
C GLY A 145 -8.39 0.73 -7.57
N LYS A 146 -8.99 0.37 -6.43
CA LYS A 146 -10.44 0.36 -6.27
C LYS A 146 -11.02 1.76 -6.50
N TRP A 147 -10.51 2.79 -5.84
CA TRP A 147 -10.99 4.16 -5.99
C TRP A 147 -10.87 4.66 -7.44
N ILE A 148 -9.72 4.47 -8.07
CA ILE A 148 -9.52 4.89 -9.46
C ILE A 148 -10.49 4.16 -10.40
N LEU A 149 -10.65 2.85 -10.27
CA LEU A 149 -11.60 2.10 -11.11
C LEU A 149 -13.04 2.56 -10.89
N GLU A 150 -13.43 2.86 -9.64
CA GLU A 150 -14.76 3.38 -9.31
C GLU A 150 -15.02 4.76 -9.92
N GLU A 151 -14.01 5.64 -10.03
CA GLU A 151 -14.14 6.93 -10.74
C GLU A 151 -14.35 6.73 -12.26
N TYR A 152 -13.83 5.65 -12.85
CA TYR A 152 -14.19 5.22 -14.21
C TYR A 152 -15.53 4.49 -14.29
N GLY A 153 -16.25 4.36 -13.17
CA GLY A 153 -17.51 3.62 -13.08
C GLY A 153 -17.32 2.11 -13.24
N ILE A 154 -16.17 1.58 -12.87
CA ILE A 154 -15.84 0.16 -12.92
C ILE A 154 -15.81 -0.39 -11.48
N SER A 155 -16.85 -1.12 -11.10
CA SER A 155 -16.86 -1.84 -9.83
C SER A 155 -16.23 -3.24 -9.96
N GLN A 156 -15.92 -3.86 -8.84
CA GLN A 156 -15.44 -5.25 -8.83
C GLN A 156 -16.52 -6.21 -9.33
N GLN A 157 -17.79 -5.90 -9.06
CA GLN A 157 -18.94 -6.65 -9.55
C GLN A 157 -19.05 -6.55 -11.09
N ASP A 158 -18.78 -5.37 -11.66
CA ASP A 158 -18.75 -5.17 -13.11
C ASP A 158 -17.70 -6.07 -13.77
N ILE A 159 -16.47 -6.06 -13.27
CA ILE A 159 -15.38 -6.90 -13.80
C ILE A 159 -15.80 -8.38 -13.81
N THR A 160 -16.38 -8.85 -12.71
CA THR A 160 -16.85 -10.25 -12.62
C THR A 160 -18.02 -10.52 -13.57
N ALA A 161 -18.98 -9.60 -13.66
CA ALA A 161 -20.15 -9.72 -14.54
C ALA A 161 -19.77 -9.72 -16.03
N TRP A 162 -18.67 -9.05 -16.40
CA TRP A 162 -18.13 -9.06 -17.76
C TRP A 162 -17.29 -10.31 -18.07
N GLY A 163 -17.16 -11.25 -17.12
CA GLY A 163 -16.39 -12.49 -17.26
C GLY A 163 -14.91 -12.35 -16.91
N GLY A 164 -14.50 -11.21 -16.36
CA GLY A 164 -13.15 -10.97 -15.86
C GLY A 164 -12.91 -11.58 -14.49
N LYS A 165 -11.69 -11.43 -13.99
CA LYS A 165 -11.29 -11.96 -12.70
C LYS A 165 -10.35 -11.02 -11.95
N ILE A 166 -10.61 -10.83 -10.65
CA ILE A 166 -9.77 -10.05 -9.75
C ILE A 166 -8.91 -11.01 -8.94
N TYR A 167 -7.61 -10.71 -8.90
CA TYR A 167 -6.63 -11.43 -8.11
C TYR A 167 -6.04 -10.51 -7.05
N THR A 168 -5.71 -11.06 -5.88
CA THR A 168 -5.12 -10.31 -4.77
C THR A 168 -3.82 -10.96 -4.26
N PRO A 169 -2.87 -11.26 -5.15
CA PRO A 169 -1.62 -11.93 -4.82
C PRO A 169 -0.62 -10.97 -4.14
N SER A 170 0.49 -11.51 -3.68
CA SER A 170 1.67 -10.69 -3.37
C SER A 170 2.23 -10.01 -4.63
N THR A 171 3.07 -8.99 -4.46
CA THR A 171 3.69 -8.30 -5.60
C THR A 171 4.54 -9.24 -6.47
N ASN A 172 5.29 -10.14 -5.84
CA ASN A 172 6.13 -11.10 -6.57
C ASN A 172 5.29 -12.12 -7.34
N ASP A 173 4.21 -12.61 -6.74
CA ASP A 173 3.29 -13.53 -7.42
C ASP A 173 2.59 -12.83 -8.59
N ALA A 174 2.16 -11.57 -8.43
CA ALA A 174 1.58 -10.78 -9.51
C ALA A 174 2.55 -10.61 -10.68
N ALA A 175 3.84 -10.37 -10.40
CA ALA A 175 4.85 -10.28 -11.44
C ALA A 175 5.03 -11.61 -12.19
N SER A 176 5.06 -12.74 -11.46
CA SER A 176 5.11 -14.06 -12.08
C SER A 176 3.88 -14.34 -12.94
N MET A 177 2.68 -14.07 -12.41
CA MET A 177 1.42 -14.23 -13.16
C MET A 177 1.37 -13.36 -14.43
N MET A 178 1.93 -12.14 -14.39
CA MET A 178 2.02 -11.28 -15.57
C MET A 178 2.95 -11.89 -16.63
N LYS A 179 4.12 -12.37 -16.23
CA LYS A 179 5.08 -13.04 -17.12
C LYS A 179 4.50 -14.32 -17.74
N ASP A 180 3.68 -15.05 -16.99
CA ASP A 180 3.01 -16.27 -17.46
C ASP A 180 1.74 -15.99 -18.30
N GLY A 181 1.41 -14.72 -18.58
CA GLY A 181 0.22 -14.34 -19.33
C GLY A 181 -1.11 -14.61 -18.63
N GLN A 182 -1.08 -14.78 -17.31
CA GLN A 182 -2.27 -15.01 -16.49
C GLN A 182 -3.00 -13.71 -16.10
N LEU A 183 -2.35 -12.55 -16.28
CA LEU A 183 -2.92 -11.23 -16.02
C LEU A 183 -2.92 -10.38 -17.29
N ASP A 184 -3.94 -9.55 -17.42
CA ASP A 184 -4.02 -8.50 -18.42
C ASP A 184 -3.54 -7.16 -17.84
N VAL A 185 -3.83 -6.91 -16.55
CA VAL A 185 -3.46 -5.69 -15.82
C VAL A 185 -2.92 -6.05 -14.44
N ALA A 186 -1.85 -5.38 -14.03
CA ALA A 186 -1.33 -5.46 -12.65
C ALA A 186 -1.17 -4.05 -12.07
N LEU A 187 -1.66 -3.86 -10.86
CA LEU A 187 -1.45 -2.63 -10.11
C LEU A 187 -0.12 -2.66 -9.38
N TRP A 188 0.63 -1.58 -9.52
CA TRP A 188 1.90 -1.38 -8.86
C TRP A 188 1.95 -0.01 -8.20
N ILE A 189 2.40 0.07 -6.95
CA ILE A 189 2.73 1.32 -6.28
C ILE A 189 4.21 1.33 -5.96
N GLY A 190 4.91 2.31 -6.48
CA GLY A 190 6.35 2.49 -6.29
C GLY A 190 6.97 3.30 -7.40
N PRO A 191 8.30 3.41 -7.43
CA PRO A 191 9.02 4.00 -8.56
C PRO A 191 8.86 3.11 -9.81
N GLY A 192 8.67 3.73 -10.98
CA GLY A 192 8.54 2.99 -12.24
C GLY A 192 9.81 2.22 -12.64
N GLU A 193 10.96 2.66 -12.13
CA GLU A 193 12.26 2.02 -12.38
C GLU A 193 12.55 0.86 -11.39
N ALA A 194 11.57 0.46 -10.58
CA ALA A 194 11.77 -0.64 -9.65
C ALA A 194 12.15 -1.93 -10.39
N PHE A 195 13.11 -2.67 -9.82
CA PHE A 195 13.63 -3.91 -10.43
C PHE A 195 12.52 -4.87 -10.88
N ILE A 196 11.49 -5.03 -10.07
CA ILE A 196 10.37 -5.94 -10.38
C ILE A 196 9.59 -5.51 -11.64
N VAL A 197 9.45 -4.19 -11.88
CA VAL A 197 8.80 -3.66 -13.09
C VAL A 197 9.68 -3.89 -14.29
N GLN A 198 10.99 -3.61 -14.17
CA GLN A 198 11.97 -3.87 -15.25
C GLN A 198 12.05 -5.35 -15.58
N ASP A 199 12.06 -6.24 -14.59
CA ASP A 199 12.08 -7.69 -14.79
C ASP A 199 10.83 -8.19 -15.57
N MET A 200 9.65 -7.65 -15.24
CA MET A 200 8.44 -7.93 -16.03
C MET A 200 8.57 -7.41 -17.47
N MET A 201 9.00 -6.16 -17.67
CA MET A 201 9.13 -5.54 -18.97
C MET A 201 10.18 -6.22 -19.88
N ASN A 202 11.21 -6.83 -19.31
CA ASN A 202 12.20 -7.62 -20.04
C ASN A 202 11.65 -8.99 -20.50
N SER A 203 10.57 -9.45 -19.90
CA SER A 203 9.98 -10.77 -20.16
C SER A 203 8.73 -10.72 -21.03
N VAL A 204 7.97 -9.62 -20.96
CA VAL A 204 6.66 -9.46 -21.60
C VAL A 204 6.54 -8.03 -22.14
N ASP A 205 5.90 -7.87 -23.30
CA ASP A 205 5.62 -6.54 -23.87
C ASP A 205 4.50 -5.85 -23.07
N LEU A 206 4.91 -4.94 -22.19
CA LEU A 206 4.05 -4.22 -21.27
C LEU A 206 3.95 -2.74 -21.64
N ASP A 207 2.90 -2.09 -21.16
CA ASP A 207 2.72 -0.65 -21.17
C ASP A 207 2.14 -0.18 -19.82
N ILE A 208 2.06 1.12 -19.62
CA ILE A 208 1.43 1.74 -18.47
C ILE A 208 0.21 2.52 -18.95
N LEU A 209 -0.97 2.16 -18.46
CA LEU A 209 -2.18 2.91 -18.79
C LEU A 209 -2.18 4.23 -18.03
N PRO A 210 -2.38 5.36 -18.73
CA PRO A 210 -2.55 6.66 -18.08
C PRO A 210 -3.86 6.68 -17.28
N VAL A 211 -3.84 7.44 -16.19
CA VAL A 211 -5.05 7.83 -15.47
C VAL A 211 -5.39 9.26 -15.90
N ASP A 212 -6.62 9.49 -16.34
CA ASP A 212 -7.06 10.78 -16.84
C ASP A 212 -7.00 11.84 -15.73
N GLU A 213 -6.54 13.05 -16.04
CA GLU A 213 -6.35 14.13 -15.07
C GLU A 213 -7.64 14.51 -14.31
N ASN A 214 -8.78 14.37 -14.95
CA ASN A 214 -10.08 14.65 -14.33
C ASN A 214 -10.51 13.62 -13.29
N VAL A 215 -9.85 12.47 -13.24
CA VAL A 215 -10.05 11.41 -12.23
C VAL A 215 -9.18 11.64 -11.01
N ILE A 216 -8.04 12.33 -11.19
CA ILE A 216 -7.09 12.67 -10.12
C ILE A 216 -7.48 14.03 -9.54
N LYS A 217 -8.39 14.06 -8.57
CA LYS A 217 -8.84 15.31 -7.91
C LYS A 217 -8.52 15.31 -6.43
#